data_eb8aa149257c16c417699da1cfd5aa23
#
_entry.id   eb8aa149257c16c417699da1cfd5aa23
#
_cell.length_a   1.000
_cell.length_b   1.000
_cell.length_c   1.000
_cell.angle_alpha   90.00
_cell.angle_beta   90.00
_cell.angle_gamma   90.00
#
_symmetry.space_group_name_H-M   'P 1'
#
loop_
_entity.id
_entity.type
_entity.pdbx_description
1 polymer ?
#
loop_
_entity_poly.entity_id
_entity_poly.type
_entity_poly.pdbx_seq_one_letter_code
_entity_poly.pdbx_strand_id
1 'polypeptide(L)'
;MAKFKQEQIIPGVTKTRSNALKVYCAEAIAENDIIVATGMQGDFLSVVKADANVLTKCRGPFFVADFAGASGEYLPLALPYKVVTGVDTSDAAQAGDAVYLSAATAGAVTLGAIPTAPADAQPFSLHVRVGRVTMRDATSGAYVLSPAGANNAPLTGTVKGVGYTTITVTGFTAELDGAPVIACNMGDSAAGVDASIERAVIASGTLTITANGALDSSDEVTYSIYA
;
A
#
# COMPACT_ATOMS: atom_id res chain seq x y z
N MET A 1 38.01 10.41 -28.04
CA MET A 1 36.60 10.46 -28.46
C MET A 1 36.01 9.08 -28.35
N ALA A 2 35.21 8.79 -27.33
CA ALA A 2 34.50 7.54 -27.18
C ALA A 2 33.38 7.47 -28.21
N LYS A 3 33.44 6.51 -29.12
CA LYS A 3 32.38 6.22 -30.06
C LYS A 3 31.22 5.60 -29.27
N PHE A 4 30.13 6.31 -29.10
CA PHE A 4 28.87 5.69 -28.69
C PHE A 4 28.52 4.62 -29.74
N LYS A 5 28.49 3.36 -29.33
CA LYS A 5 27.87 2.31 -30.15
C LYS A 5 26.38 2.61 -30.22
N GLN A 6 25.94 3.02 -31.38
CA GLN A 6 24.53 3.06 -31.69
C GLN A 6 24.00 1.64 -31.59
N GLU A 7 23.26 1.33 -30.56
CA GLU A 7 22.56 0.05 -30.48
C GLU A 7 21.63 -0.04 -31.68
N GLN A 8 21.78 -1.11 -32.43
CA GLN A 8 20.95 -1.41 -33.58
C GLN A 8 19.49 -1.46 -33.10
N ILE A 9 18.70 -0.48 -33.49
CA ILE A 9 17.25 -0.47 -33.30
C ILE A 9 16.70 -1.59 -34.17
N ILE A 10 16.40 -2.73 -33.55
CA ILE A 10 15.65 -3.78 -34.22
C ILE A 10 14.22 -3.25 -34.36
N PRO A 11 13.69 -3.08 -35.57
CA PRO A 11 12.31 -2.63 -35.79
C PRO A 11 11.34 -3.56 -35.05
N GLY A 12 10.56 -3.01 -34.14
CA GLY A 12 9.59 -3.74 -33.31
C GLY A 12 10.00 -4.02 -31.86
N VAL A 13 11.22 -3.69 -31.43
CA VAL A 13 11.66 -3.84 -30.03
C VAL A 13 12.17 -2.51 -29.51
N THR A 14 11.31 -1.55 -29.33
CA THR A 14 11.62 -0.36 -28.53
C THR A 14 11.41 -0.69 -27.04
N LYS A 15 12.30 -1.43 -26.46
CA LYS A 15 12.43 -1.46 -25.00
C LYS A 15 13.20 -0.22 -24.58
N THR A 16 12.52 0.90 -24.49
CA THR A 16 13.05 2.09 -23.82
C THR A 16 13.04 1.79 -22.33
N ARG A 17 14.11 1.18 -21.83
CA ARG A 17 14.32 0.87 -20.41
C ARG A 17 14.86 2.08 -19.63
N SER A 18 14.58 3.29 -20.07
CA SER A 18 15.19 4.51 -19.55
C SER A 18 14.82 4.85 -18.10
N ASN A 19 13.80 4.18 -17.53
CA ASN A 19 13.33 4.44 -16.17
C ASN A 19 13.48 3.22 -15.23
N ALA A 20 14.28 2.24 -15.61
CA ALA A 20 14.50 1.06 -14.81
C ALA A 20 15.68 1.30 -13.85
N LEU A 21 15.47 1.01 -12.58
CA LEU A 21 16.47 1.07 -11.53
C LEU A 21 17.02 -0.33 -11.23
N LYS A 22 18.34 -0.45 -11.09
CA LYS A 22 18.94 -1.64 -10.51
C LYS A 22 18.88 -1.55 -9.00
N VAL A 23 18.38 -2.59 -8.35
CA VAL A 23 18.18 -2.63 -6.88
C VAL A 23 18.78 -3.90 -6.29
N TYR A 24 19.10 -3.86 -5.00
CA TYR A 24 19.56 -5.01 -4.23
C TYR A 24 18.38 -5.64 -3.48
N CYS A 25 18.20 -6.95 -3.63
CA CYS A 25 17.16 -7.72 -2.96
C CYS A 25 17.59 -8.10 -1.54
N ALA A 26 17.07 -7.46 -0.52
CA ALA A 26 17.34 -7.84 0.87
C ALA A 26 16.58 -9.12 1.28
N GLU A 27 15.56 -9.50 0.51
CA GLU A 27 14.81 -10.76 0.63
C GLU A 27 14.47 -11.30 -0.77
N ALA A 28 13.93 -12.52 -0.86
CA ALA A 28 13.51 -13.08 -2.15
C ALA A 28 12.30 -12.33 -2.70
N ILE A 29 12.41 -11.86 -3.93
CA ILE A 29 11.41 -11.06 -4.67
C ILE A 29 10.88 -11.91 -5.83
N ALA A 30 9.57 -11.92 -6.04
CA ALA A 30 8.96 -12.53 -7.22
C ALA A 30 8.74 -11.47 -8.32
N GLU A 31 8.56 -11.94 -9.56
CA GLU A 31 8.12 -11.08 -10.64
C GLU A 31 6.73 -10.50 -10.33
N ASN A 32 6.52 -9.23 -10.64
CA ASN A 32 5.32 -8.44 -10.34
C ASN A 32 5.12 -8.07 -8.86
N ASP A 33 6.01 -8.47 -7.94
CA ASP A 33 5.94 -7.98 -6.57
C ASP A 33 6.05 -6.45 -6.54
N ILE A 34 5.24 -5.84 -5.68
CA ILE A 34 5.47 -4.46 -5.25
C ILE A 34 6.59 -4.49 -4.23
N ILE A 35 7.63 -3.72 -4.49
CA ILE A 35 8.82 -3.63 -3.65
C ILE A 35 8.99 -2.20 -3.13
N VAL A 36 9.56 -2.07 -1.95
CA VAL A 36 9.82 -0.80 -1.29
C VAL A 36 11.30 -0.69 -0.93
N ALA A 37 11.87 0.49 -1.14
CA ALA A 37 13.24 0.78 -0.71
C ALA A 37 13.26 1.01 0.81
N THR A 38 14.13 0.27 1.51
CA THR A 38 14.30 0.36 2.96
C THR A 38 15.70 0.86 3.37
N GLY A 39 16.59 1.05 2.41
CA GLY A 39 17.95 1.51 2.67
C GLY A 39 18.84 1.44 1.44
N MET A 40 20.15 1.38 1.67
CA MET A 40 21.16 1.30 0.62
C MET A 40 22.07 0.08 0.86
N GLN A 41 22.46 -0.55 -0.23
CA GLN A 41 23.55 -1.55 -0.26
C GLN A 41 24.60 -1.08 -1.25
N GLY A 42 25.68 -0.51 -0.75
CA GLY A 42 26.62 0.24 -1.59
C GLY A 42 25.91 1.38 -2.32
N ASP A 43 26.02 1.42 -3.63
CA ASP A 43 25.40 2.45 -4.48
C ASP A 43 23.97 2.10 -4.95
N PHE A 44 23.41 0.98 -4.47
CA PHE A 44 22.09 0.50 -4.89
C PHE A 44 21.07 0.61 -3.78
N LEU A 45 19.83 0.91 -4.15
CA LEU A 45 18.71 0.84 -3.22
C LEU A 45 18.54 -0.61 -2.75
N SER A 46 18.47 -0.81 -1.45
CA SER A 46 18.08 -2.07 -0.83
C SER A 46 16.57 -2.13 -0.75
N VAL A 47 15.96 -3.19 -1.30
CA VAL A 47 14.53 -3.34 -1.38
C VAL A 47 14.04 -4.61 -0.71
N VAL A 48 12.83 -4.55 -0.22
CA VAL A 48 12.04 -5.66 0.32
C VAL A 48 10.65 -5.65 -0.32
N LYS A 49 9.88 -6.71 -0.13
CA LYS A 49 8.46 -6.74 -0.50
C LYS A 49 7.69 -5.70 0.29
N ALA A 50 6.88 -4.93 -0.39
CA ALA A 50 5.95 -4.02 0.28
C ALA A 50 4.86 -4.82 1.01
N ASP A 51 4.41 -4.31 2.15
CA ASP A 51 3.44 -5.00 2.99
C ASP A 51 2.52 -3.97 3.65
N ALA A 52 1.22 -4.09 3.41
CA ALA A 52 0.25 -3.15 3.93
C ALA A 52 0.07 -3.22 5.46
N ASN A 53 0.52 -4.29 6.09
CA ASN A 53 0.46 -4.46 7.55
C ASN A 53 1.71 -3.94 8.28
N VAL A 54 2.77 -3.61 7.54
CA VAL A 54 4.05 -3.18 8.12
C VAL A 54 4.35 -1.76 7.69
N LEU A 55 4.28 -0.81 8.64
CA LEU A 55 4.38 0.60 8.34
C LEU A 55 5.65 0.98 7.56
N THR A 56 6.80 0.45 7.94
CA THR A 56 8.07 0.70 7.24
C THR A 56 8.11 0.08 5.84
N LYS A 57 7.22 -0.87 5.53
CA LYS A 57 7.11 -1.53 4.24
C LYS A 57 5.95 -1.03 3.37
N CYS A 58 5.11 -0.13 3.91
CA CYS A 58 4.01 0.49 3.17
C CYS A 58 4.21 1.97 2.86
N ARG A 59 5.41 2.50 3.13
CA ARG A 59 5.84 3.86 2.80
C ARG A 59 6.93 3.79 1.74
N GLY A 60 6.63 4.31 0.56
CA GLY A 60 7.55 4.28 -0.58
C GLY A 60 8.87 5.04 -0.39
N PRO A 61 9.76 5.03 -1.35
CA PRO A 61 9.45 4.82 -2.77
C PRO A 61 9.17 3.35 -3.12
N PHE A 62 8.06 3.15 -3.85
CA PHE A 62 7.66 1.85 -4.35
C PHE A 62 8.04 1.65 -5.81
N PHE A 63 8.30 0.39 -6.16
CA PHE A 63 8.56 -0.06 -7.52
C PHE A 63 7.86 -1.38 -7.78
N VAL A 64 7.82 -1.81 -9.03
CA VAL A 64 7.36 -3.13 -9.45
C VAL A 64 8.57 -3.94 -9.90
N ALA A 65 8.73 -5.15 -9.38
CA ALA A 65 9.76 -6.06 -9.82
C ALA A 65 9.43 -6.60 -11.22
N ASP A 66 10.31 -6.39 -12.20
CA ASP A 66 10.14 -6.92 -13.56
C ASP A 66 10.62 -8.37 -13.68
N PHE A 67 11.45 -8.82 -12.75
CA PHE A 67 11.98 -10.17 -12.67
C PHE A 67 12.01 -10.65 -11.22
N ALA A 68 12.03 -11.96 -11.04
CA ALA A 68 12.31 -12.56 -9.74
C ALA A 68 13.81 -12.41 -9.40
N GLY A 69 14.13 -12.30 -8.11
CA GLY A 69 15.49 -12.29 -7.57
C GLY A 69 15.55 -12.97 -6.22
N ALA A 70 16.62 -13.71 -5.96
CA ALA A 70 16.89 -14.28 -4.66
C ALA A 70 17.39 -13.21 -3.66
N SER A 71 17.28 -13.50 -2.37
CA SER A 71 17.92 -12.67 -1.33
C SER A 71 19.42 -12.55 -1.57
N GLY A 72 19.94 -11.34 -1.50
CA GLY A 72 21.36 -11.04 -1.75
C GLY A 72 21.71 -10.76 -3.21
N GLU A 73 20.76 -10.90 -4.14
CA GLU A 73 20.95 -10.64 -5.55
C GLU A 73 20.58 -9.21 -5.96
N TYR A 74 21.02 -8.83 -7.16
CA TYR A 74 20.68 -7.55 -7.77
C TYR A 74 19.63 -7.75 -8.86
N LEU A 75 18.43 -7.19 -8.66
CA LEU A 75 17.41 -7.12 -9.70
C LEU A 75 17.82 -6.10 -10.76
N PRO A 76 17.82 -6.49 -12.05
CA PRO A 76 18.22 -5.59 -13.11
C PRO A 76 17.21 -4.48 -13.37
N LEU A 77 15.96 -4.65 -12.94
CA LEU A 77 14.85 -3.75 -13.26
C LEU A 77 13.84 -3.68 -12.11
N ALA A 78 13.82 -2.52 -11.44
CA ALA A 78 12.68 -2.08 -10.66
C ALA A 78 11.97 -0.98 -11.45
N LEU A 79 10.69 -1.17 -11.75
CA LEU A 79 9.91 -0.29 -12.62
C LEU A 79 9.02 0.63 -11.79
N PRO A 80 8.86 1.92 -12.19
CA PRO A 80 7.90 2.81 -11.55
C PRO A 80 6.45 2.46 -11.92
N TYR A 81 6.25 1.73 -13.01
CA TYR A 81 4.94 1.24 -13.44
C TYR A 81 5.08 -0.04 -14.28
N LYS A 82 4.07 -0.88 -14.27
CA LYS A 82 4.00 -2.11 -15.08
C LYS A 82 2.56 -2.45 -15.40
N VAL A 83 2.31 -2.94 -16.62
CA VAL A 83 1.04 -3.57 -16.98
C VAL A 83 1.18 -5.06 -16.75
N VAL A 84 0.28 -5.63 -15.97
CA VAL A 84 0.19 -7.09 -15.71
C VAL A 84 -1.04 -7.59 -16.44
N THR A 85 -0.88 -8.62 -17.25
CA THR A 85 -1.93 -9.22 -18.08
C THR A 85 -2.02 -10.72 -17.88
N GLY A 86 -3.16 -11.32 -18.26
CA GLY A 86 -3.36 -12.77 -18.14
C GLY A 86 -3.56 -13.22 -16.69
N VAL A 87 -4.12 -12.37 -15.86
CA VAL A 87 -4.40 -12.61 -14.45
C VAL A 87 -5.90 -12.59 -14.16
N ASP A 88 -6.30 -13.25 -13.10
CA ASP A 88 -7.67 -13.15 -12.62
C ASP A 88 -7.91 -11.76 -11.99
N THR A 89 -8.87 -11.03 -12.52
CA THR A 89 -9.32 -9.73 -12.01
C THR A 89 -10.81 -9.71 -11.70
N SER A 90 -11.44 -10.88 -11.54
CA SER A 90 -12.88 -11.02 -11.29
C SER A 90 -13.31 -10.45 -9.94
N ASP A 91 -12.41 -10.34 -8.96
CA ASP A 91 -12.66 -9.74 -7.66
C ASP A 91 -12.92 -8.22 -7.74
N ALA A 92 -12.45 -7.54 -8.78
CA ALA A 92 -12.83 -6.17 -9.05
C ALA A 92 -14.29 -6.09 -9.51
N ALA A 93 -15.03 -5.07 -9.11
CA ALA A 93 -16.41 -4.87 -9.57
C ALA A 93 -16.45 -4.46 -11.05
N GLN A 94 -15.48 -3.63 -11.47
CA GLN A 94 -15.41 -3.10 -12.84
C GLN A 94 -13.98 -2.69 -13.24
N ALA A 95 -13.77 -2.47 -14.52
CA ALA A 95 -12.57 -1.81 -15.02
C ALA A 95 -12.50 -0.37 -14.47
N GLY A 96 -11.31 0.07 -14.08
CA GLY A 96 -11.08 1.35 -13.42
C GLY A 96 -10.98 1.26 -11.89
N ASP A 97 -11.40 0.16 -11.29
CA ASP A 97 -11.30 -0.05 -9.84
C ASP A 97 -9.84 0.00 -9.37
N ALA A 98 -9.67 0.43 -8.14
CA ALA A 98 -8.36 0.53 -7.53
C ALA A 98 -7.76 -0.85 -7.26
N VAL A 99 -6.44 -0.92 -7.43
CA VAL A 99 -5.60 -2.03 -6.99
C VAL A 99 -4.85 -1.58 -5.75
N TYR A 100 -4.95 -2.35 -4.68
CA TYR A 100 -4.31 -2.04 -3.40
C TYR A 100 -3.16 -3.00 -3.11
N LEU A 101 -2.22 -2.54 -2.29
CA LEU A 101 -1.21 -3.42 -1.70
C LEU A 101 -1.90 -4.43 -0.79
N SER A 102 -1.52 -5.70 -0.90
CA SER A 102 -2.12 -6.76 -0.09
C SER A 102 -1.69 -6.65 1.37
N ALA A 103 -2.65 -6.86 2.28
CA ALA A 103 -2.40 -7.05 3.69
C ALA A 103 -2.20 -8.54 4.06
N ALA A 104 -2.53 -9.47 3.16
CA ALA A 104 -2.42 -10.90 3.41
C ALA A 104 -1.07 -11.48 2.94
N THR A 105 -0.49 -10.90 1.89
CA THR A 105 0.73 -11.42 1.26
C THR A 105 1.64 -10.28 0.86
N ALA A 106 2.82 -10.19 1.46
CA ALA A 106 3.81 -9.18 1.14
C ALA A 106 4.21 -9.24 -0.35
N GLY A 107 4.32 -8.09 -1.00
CA GLY A 107 4.60 -7.93 -2.42
C GLY A 107 3.39 -8.08 -3.34
N ALA A 108 2.34 -8.75 -2.89
CA ALA A 108 1.14 -8.97 -3.70
C ALA A 108 0.18 -7.77 -3.70
N VAL A 109 -0.81 -7.84 -4.57
CA VAL A 109 -1.89 -6.87 -4.66
C VAL A 109 -3.24 -7.49 -4.32
N THR A 110 -4.17 -6.65 -3.88
CA THR A 110 -5.58 -7.02 -3.65
C THR A 110 -6.45 -6.22 -4.61
N LEU A 111 -7.39 -6.91 -5.26
CA LEU A 111 -8.40 -6.35 -6.14
C LEU A 111 -9.75 -6.34 -5.43
N GLY A 112 -10.63 -5.43 -5.82
CA GLY A 112 -12.00 -5.38 -5.30
C GLY A 112 -12.14 -4.52 -4.05
N ALA A 113 -12.96 -4.96 -3.10
CA ALA A 113 -13.26 -4.19 -1.91
C ALA A 113 -12.01 -3.89 -1.09
N ILE A 114 -11.92 -2.67 -0.59
CA ILE A 114 -10.91 -2.28 0.38
C ILE A 114 -10.92 -3.31 1.52
N PRO A 115 -9.77 -3.90 1.89
CA PRO A 115 -9.71 -4.82 3.01
C PRO A 115 -10.29 -4.13 4.25
N THR A 116 -11.44 -4.58 4.71
CA THR A 116 -12.02 -4.09 5.96
C THR A 116 -11.22 -4.68 7.11
N ALA A 117 -10.79 -3.84 8.05
CA ALA A 117 -10.19 -4.34 9.26
C ALA A 117 -11.19 -5.29 9.95
N PRO A 118 -10.76 -6.46 10.43
CA PRO A 118 -11.62 -7.33 11.21
C PRO A 118 -12.14 -6.59 12.43
N ALA A 119 -13.35 -6.95 12.87
CA ALA A 119 -14.15 -6.22 13.83
C ALA A 119 -13.52 -6.05 15.23
N ASP A 120 -12.48 -6.79 15.58
CA ASP A 120 -11.89 -6.79 16.92
C ASP A 120 -10.37 -6.64 16.84
N ALA A 121 -9.86 -5.47 17.24
CA ALA A 121 -8.48 -5.21 17.68
C ALA A 121 -7.37 -5.86 16.85
N GLN A 122 -7.48 -5.90 15.53
CA GLN A 122 -6.40 -6.35 14.65
C GLN A 122 -5.60 -5.15 14.11
N PRO A 123 -4.33 -5.33 13.81
CA PRO A 123 -3.53 -4.30 13.16
C PRO A 123 -4.23 -3.85 11.88
N PHE A 124 -4.36 -2.54 11.73
CA PHE A 124 -5.01 -1.90 10.59
C PHE A 124 -4.31 -2.29 9.29
N SER A 125 -5.10 -2.54 8.27
CA SER A 125 -4.58 -2.63 6.90
C SER A 125 -4.44 -1.22 6.34
N LEU A 126 -3.25 -0.87 5.92
CA LEU A 126 -3.04 0.38 5.22
C LEU A 126 -3.56 0.25 3.79
N HIS A 127 -4.46 1.15 3.43
CA HIS A 127 -5.02 1.20 2.08
C HIS A 127 -4.06 1.90 1.12
N VAL A 128 -2.95 1.23 0.80
CA VAL A 128 -1.99 1.75 -0.17
C VAL A 128 -2.44 1.39 -1.57
N ARG A 129 -2.95 2.36 -2.30
CA ARG A 129 -3.33 2.19 -3.69
C ARG A 129 -2.09 2.14 -4.57
N VAL A 130 -1.91 1.04 -5.28
CA VAL A 130 -0.73 0.78 -6.13
C VAL A 130 -1.06 0.70 -7.63
N GLY A 131 -2.35 0.78 -7.99
CA GLY A 131 -2.73 0.68 -9.40
C GLY A 131 -4.22 0.80 -9.68
N ARG A 132 -4.60 0.35 -10.88
CA ARG A 132 -5.98 0.26 -11.35
C ARG A 132 -6.19 -0.96 -12.24
N VAL A 133 -7.36 -1.57 -12.14
CA VAL A 133 -7.83 -2.60 -13.08
C VAL A 133 -8.10 -1.96 -14.44
N THR A 134 -7.54 -2.54 -15.50
CA THR A 134 -7.76 -2.06 -16.88
C THR A 134 -8.70 -2.96 -17.65
N MET A 135 -8.72 -4.25 -17.33
CA MET A 135 -9.63 -5.22 -17.92
C MET A 135 -10.08 -6.21 -16.84
N ARG A 136 -11.39 -6.33 -16.65
CA ARG A 136 -11.99 -7.32 -15.74
C ARG A 136 -12.25 -8.61 -16.48
N ASP A 137 -11.61 -9.69 -16.08
CA ASP A 137 -11.79 -11.04 -16.60
C ASP A 137 -11.24 -12.05 -15.61
N ALA A 138 -11.82 -13.25 -15.53
CA ALA A 138 -11.41 -14.31 -14.62
C ALA A 138 -10.13 -15.05 -15.05
N THR A 139 -9.70 -14.92 -16.31
CA THR A 139 -8.57 -15.68 -16.87
C THR A 139 -7.58 -14.81 -17.65
N SER A 140 -8.07 -13.76 -18.26
CA SER A 140 -7.30 -12.88 -19.17
C SER A 140 -7.36 -11.41 -18.75
N GLY A 141 -7.70 -11.15 -17.51
CA GLY A 141 -7.77 -9.82 -16.92
C GLY A 141 -6.43 -9.09 -16.94
N ALA A 142 -6.50 -7.78 -16.70
CA ALA A 142 -5.32 -6.93 -16.68
C ALA A 142 -5.47 -5.78 -15.68
N TYR A 143 -4.35 -5.39 -15.10
CA TYR A 143 -4.25 -4.17 -14.31
C TYR A 143 -2.93 -3.44 -14.57
N VAL A 144 -2.91 -2.15 -14.34
CA VAL A 144 -1.70 -1.34 -14.36
C VAL A 144 -1.26 -1.07 -12.92
N LEU A 145 -0.01 -1.36 -12.64
CA LEU A 145 0.66 -0.98 -11.39
C LEU A 145 1.40 0.34 -11.63
N SER A 146 1.18 1.30 -10.75
CA SER A 146 1.83 2.61 -10.74
C SER A 146 2.06 3.05 -9.29
N PRO A 147 2.88 2.30 -8.53
CA PRO A 147 3.02 2.51 -7.10
C PRO A 147 3.83 3.78 -6.75
N ALA A 148 4.56 4.34 -7.69
CA ALA A 148 5.38 5.53 -7.45
C ALA A 148 4.58 6.77 -7.01
N GLY A 149 3.28 6.83 -7.32
CA GLY A 149 2.38 7.90 -6.86
C GLY A 149 1.80 7.68 -5.46
N ALA A 150 2.04 6.53 -4.84
CA ALA A 150 1.47 6.20 -3.52
C ALA A 150 2.20 6.92 -2.35
N ASN A 151 3.36 7.53 -2.62
CA ASN A 151 4.26 8.07 -1.59
C ASN A 151 3.72 9.28 -0.81
N ASN A 152 2.71 9.97 -1.32
CA ASN A 152 2.17 11.18 -0.70
C ASN A 152 0.74 11.01 -0.18
N ALA A 153 0.16 9.82 -0.26
CA ALA A 153 -1.15 9.58 0.32
C ALA A 153 -1.03 9.46 1.84
N PRO A 154 -1.94 10.07 2.61
CA PRO A 154 -2.00 9.84 4.04
C PRO A 154 -2.24 8.36 4.32
N LEU A 155 -1.70 7.87 5.42
CA LEU A 155 -2.01 6.53 5.91
C LEU A 155 -3.45 6.55 6.43
N THR A 156 -4.34 5.77 5.81
CA THR A 156 -5.75 5.74 6.20
C THR A 156 -6.11 4.38 6.76
N GLY A 157 -6.99 4.38 7.74
CA GLY A 157 -7.56 3.17 8.30
C GLY A 157 -8.98 3.39 8.76
N THR A 158 -9.73 2.30 8.97
CA THR A 158 -11.09 2.32 9.49
C THR A 158 -11.19 1.35 10.64
N VAL A 159 -11.82 1.77 11.73
CA VAL A 159 -12.11 0.93 12.90
C VAL A 159 -13.57 1.05 13.29
N LYS A 160 -14.13 -0.01 13.86
CA LYS A 160 -15.51 -0.02 14.37
C LYS A 160 -15.58 0.47 15.81
N GLY A 161 -16.62 1.22 16.13
CA GLY A 161 -16.82 1.85 17.43
C GLY A 161 -17.17 0.90 18.57
N VAL A 162 -18.00 -0.06 18.36
CA VAL A 162 -18.41 -1.16 19.26
C VAL A 162 -18.53 -0.76 20.76
N GLY A 163 -19.29 0.28 21.06
CA GLY A 163 -19.58 0.67 22.44
C GLY A 163 -18.44 1.36 23.21
N TYR A 164 -17.37 1.75 22.54
CA TYR A 164 -16.21 2.37 23.18
C TYR A 164 -16.24 3.91 23.07
N THR A 165 -15.83 4.57 24.16
CA THR A 165 -15.47 6.00 24.15
C THR A 165 -14.00 6.23 23.75
N THR A 166 -13.22 5.17 23.76
CA THR A 166 -11.80 5.22 23.37
C THR A 166 -11.47 3.98 22.56
N ILE A 167 -10.96 4.20 21.36
CA ILE A 167 -10.48 3.13 20.47
C ILE A 167 -8.96 3.21 20.42
N THR A 168 -8.31 2.07 20.55
CA THR A 168 -6.87 1.95 20.42
C THR A 168 -6.50 1.08 19.23
N VAL A 169 -5.58 1.55 18.39
CA VAL A 169 -5.00 0.81 17.27
C VAL A 169 -3.50 0.72 17.49
N THR A 170 -2.97 -0.48 17.59
CA THR A 170 -1.55 -0.74 17.82
C THR A 170 -0.82 -1.09 16.53
N GLY A 171 0.51 -1.11 16.58
CA GLY A 171 1.35 -1.54 15.44
C GLY A 171 1.96 -0.40 14.63
N PHE A 172 1.82 0.84 15.10
CA PHE A 172 2.55 1.97 14.53
C PHE A 172 4.01 1.96 15.00
N THR A 173 4.90 2.50 14.19
CA THR A 173 6.28 2.72 14.61
C THR A 173 6.39 4.03 15.42
N ALA A 174 7.39 4.10 16.29
CA ALA A 174 7.65 5.32 17.09
C ALA A 174 7.94 6.56 16.22
N GLU A 175 8.29 6.39 14.96
CA GLU A 175 8.47 7.47 13.99
C GLU A 175 7.20 8.28 13.71
N LEU A 176 6.03 7.69 13.99
CA LEU A 176 4.74 8.38 13.88
C LEU A 176 4.26 9.01 15.18
N ASP A 177 4.99 8.89 16.25
CA ASP A 177 4.61 9.51 17.52
C ASP A 177 4.50 11.02 17.35
N GLY A 178 3.31 11.56 17.66
CA GLY A 178 2.99 12.96 17.46
C GLY A 178 2.66 13.37 16.02
N ALA A 179 2.61 12.45 15.06
CA ALA A 179 2.17 12.78 13.71
C ALA A 179 0.72 13.29 13.70
N PRO A 180 0.37 14.25 12.83
CA PRO A 180 -0.98 14.74 12.71
C PRO A 180 -1.95 13.61 12.30
N VAL A 181 -3.02 13.47 13.06
CA VAL A 181 -4.08 12.49 12.80
C VAL A 181 -5.40 13.22 12.63
N ILE A 182 -6.11 12.95 11.55
CA ILE A 182 -7.48 13.35 11.36
C ILE A 182 -8.34 12.11 11.50
N ALA A 183 -9.29 12.10 12.43
CA ALA A 183 -10.25 11.03 12.59
C ALA A 183 -11.67 11.60 12.40
N CYS A 184 -12.49 10.88 11.64
CA CYS A 184 -13.87 11.22 11.36
C CYS A 184 -14.75 10.03 11.75
N ASN A 185 -15.90 10.31 12.38
CA ASN A 185 -16.95 9.34 12.52
C ASN A 185 -17.78 9.32 11.23
N MET A 186 -17.98 8.16 10.63
CA MET A 186 -18.75 7.97 9.41
C MET A 186 -20.00 7.09 9.64
N GLY A 187 -20.36 6.83 10.89
CA GLY A 187 -21.52 6.04 11.25
C GLY A 187 -22.77 6.90 11.40
N ASP A 188 -23.91 6.34 11.05
CA ASP A 188 -25.21 6.87 11.41
C ASP A 188 -25.61 6.25 12.73
N SER A 189 -25.56 7.02 13.81
CA SER A 189 -26.05 6.55 15.10
C SER A 189 -27.58 6.48 15.06
N ALA A 190 -28.13 5.31 14.84
CA ALA A 190 -29.58 5.07 14.79
C ALA A 190 -30.31 5.38 16.12
N ALA A 191 -29.64 5.86 17.13
CA ALA A 191 -30.15 6.00 18.48
C ALA A 191 -29.93 7.39 19.14
N GLY A 192 -29.71 8.45 18.40
CA GLY A 192 -29.92 9.82 18.92
C GLY A 192 -28.87 10.35 19.91
N VAL A 193 -27.66 9.75 19.95
CA VAL A 193 -26.52 10.33 20.62
C VAL A 193 -25.40 10.43 19.58
N ASP A 194 -25.29 11.60 18.97
CA ASP A 194 -24.19 11.91 18.06
C ASP A 194 -22.87 11.91 18.82
N ALA A 195 -22.20 10.76 18.86
CA ALA A 195 -20.84 10.71 19.34
C ALA A 195 -19.93 11.39 18.31
N SER A 196 -19.08 12.28 18.75
CA SER A 196 -18.08 12.95 17.92
C SER A 196 -16.67 12.62 18.40
N ILE A 197 -15.73 12.62 17.49
CA ILE A 197 -14.32 12.42 17.83
C ILE A 197 -13.77 13.70 18.44
N GLU A 198 -13.29 13.61 19.67
CA GLU A 198 -12.68 14.74 20.38
C GLU A 198 -11.17 14.82 20.10
N ARG A 199 -10.53 13.68 19.99
CA ARG A 199 -9.08 13.60 19.88
C ARG A 199 -8.60 12.32 19.19
N ALA A 200 -7.53 12.44 18.42
CA ALA A 200 -6.78 11.31 17.89
C ALA A 200 -5.26 11.59 18.03
N VAL A 201 -4.52 10.69 18.65
CA VAL A 201 -3.08 10.84 18.94
C VAL A 201 -2.37 9.53 18.77
N ILE A 202 -1.15 9.57 18.20
CA ILE A 202 -0.22 8.45 18.19
C ILE A 202 0.86 8.71 19.24
N ALA A 203 1.03 7.77 20.15
CA ALA A 203 2.07 7.76 21.15
C ALA A 203 2.53 6.33 21.46
N SER A 204 3.83 6.12 21.54
CA SER A 204 4.43 4.80 21.81
C SER A 204 3.91 3.71 20.86
N GLY A 205 3.77 4.04 19.58
CA GLY A 205 3.30 3.11 18.55
C GLY A 205 1.80 2.74 18.63
N THR A 206 1.01 3.52 19.36
CA THR A 206 -0.42 3.32 19.55
C THR A 206 -1.21 4.57 19.14
N LEU A 207 -2.15 4.41 18.20
CA LEU A 207 -3.14 5.42 17.92
C LEU A 207 -4.29 5.29 18.93
N THR A 208 -4.57 6.37 19.64
CA THR A 208 -5.72 6.48 20.55
C THR A 208 -6.69 7.49 19.98
N ILE A 209 -7.91 7.05 19.71
CA ILE A 209 -9.03 7.88 19.25
C ILE A 209 -10.01 7.98 20.41
N THR A 210 -10.34 9.20 20.84
CA THR A 210 -11.27 9.48 21.95
C THR A 210 -12.51 10.17 21.40
N ALA A 211 -13.68 9.68 21.79
CA ALA A 211 -14.97 10.25 21.46
C ALA A 211 -15.66 10.83 22.70
N ASN A 212 -16.56 11.79 22.53
CA ASN A 212 -17.33 12.41 23.60
C ASN A 212 -18.50 11.54 24.11
N GLY A 213 -18.75 10.41 23.47
CA GLY A 213 -19.80 9.44 23.83
C GLY A 213 -19.42 8.05 23.36
N ALA A 214 -20.16 7.04 23.80
CA ALA A 214 -19.94 5.67 23.35
C ALA A 214 -20.36 5.53 21.87
N LEU A 215 -19.44 5.09 21.06
CA LEU A 215 -19.67 4.73 19.65
C LEU A 215 -20.42 3.39 19.61
N ASP A 216 -21.42 3.27 18.77
CA ASP A 216 -22.14 2.01 18.63
C ASP A 216 -21.48 1.04 17.63
N SER A 217 -22.07 -0.14 17.45
CA SER A 217 -21.51 -1.18 16.57
C SER A 217 -21.63 -0.86 15.08
N SER A 218 -22.44 0.14 14.71
CA SER A 218 -22.59 0.63 13.35
C SER A 218 -21.66 1.79 13.04
N ASP A 219 -21.09 2.42 14.06
CA ASP A 219 -20.16 3.53 13.89
C ASP A 219 -18.82 3.04 13.35
N GLU A 220 -18.40 3.60 12.22
CA GLU A 220 -17.10 3.41 11.65
C GLU A 220 -16.28 4.70 11.77
N VAL A 221 -15.12 4.60 12.40
CA VAL A 221 -14.18 5.71 12.49
C VAL A 221 -13.11 5.55 11.45
N THR A 222 -13.11 6.43 10.45
CA THR A 222 -12.03 6.54 9.48
C THR A 222 -11.00 7.55 9.96
N TYR A 223 -9.73 7.20 9.89
CA TYR A 223 -8.64 8.09 10.25
C TYR A 223 -7.61 8.20 9.13
N SER A 224 -6.93 9.34 9.09
CA SER A 224 -5.82 9.61 8.16
C SER A 224 -4.63 10.16 8.95
N ILE A 225 -3.45 9.59 8.73
CA ILE A 225 -2.20 10.00 9.37
C ILE A 225 -1.34 10.69 8.32
N TYR A 226 -0.90 11.89 8.61
CA TYR A 226 -0.04 12.71 7.77
C TYR A 226 1.37 12.70 8.37
N ALA A 227 2.31 12.03 7.72
CA ALA A 227 3.67 11.89 8.23
C ALA A 227 4.71 12.15 7.15
#